data_93b835466fb24c686fbb5afb8b90802c
#
_entry.id   93b835466fb24c686fbb5afb8b90802c
#
_cell.length_a   1.000
_cell.length_b   1.000
_cell.length_c   1.000
_cell.angle_alpha   90.00
_cell.angle_beta   90.00
_cell.angle_gamma   90.00
#
_symmetry.space_group_name_H-M   'P 1'
#
loop_
_entity.id
_entity.type
_entity.pdbx_description
1 polymer ?
#
loop_
_entity_poly.entity_id
_entity_poly.type
_entity_poly.pdbx_seq_one_letter_code
_entity_poly.pdbx_strand_id
1 'polypeptide(L)'
;MKIALGCDHGGYAMKEDIKKQLEGLGYEVKDCGTYSTESCDYPIFGEAAARAVASGECEYGIVVCTTGIGISIAANKVNGIRCAHCADALEAQLCRQHNNANMMAIGAGFTGPKLAAAMVETFLSTAFEGGRHARRVALMDAIEG
;
A
#
# COMPACT_ATOMS: atom_id res chain seq x y z
N MET A 1 -8.40 7.52 -11.26
CA MET A 1 -8.03 6.47 -10.29
C MET A 1 -7.72 7.11 -8.95
N LYS A 2 -8.26 6.56 -7.89
CA LYS A 2 -8.10 7.11 -6.53
C LYS A 2 -7.27 6.17 -5.68
N ILE A 3 -6.26 6.70 -5.00
CA ILE A 3 -5.29 5.95 -4.21
C ILE A 3 -5.43 6.35 -2.74
N ALA A 4 -5.58 5.36 -1.86
CA ALA A 4 -5.60 5.60 -0.42
C ALA A 4 -4.16 5.66 0.09
N LEU A 5 -3.86 6.61 0.96
CA LEU A 5 -2.59 6.70 1.65
C LEU A 5 -2.82 6.67 3.16
N GLY A 6 -1.99 5.90 3.85
CA GLY A 6 -2.00 5.85 5.31
C GLY A 6 -0.59 5.70 5.85
N CYS A 7 -0.32 6.31 6.99
CA CYS A 7 0.98 6.20 7.64
C CYS A 7 0.86 6.47 9.13
N ASP A 8 1.90 6.11 9.88
CA ASP A 8 2.09 6.60 11.23
C ASP A 8 3.08 7.78 11.24
N HIS A 9 3.50 8.19 12.43
CA HIS A 9 4.45 9.28 12.58
C HIS A 9 5.80 9.00 11.91
N GLY A 10 6.24 7.75 11.89
CA GLY A 10 7.51 7.36 11.24
C GLY A 10 7.44 7.36 9.73
N GLY A 11 6.25 7.24 9.16
CA GLY A 11 6.04 7.26 7.71
C GLY A 11 5.51 8.58 7.17
N TYR A 12 5.30 9.57 8.02
CA TYR A 12 4.62 10.80 7.63
C TYR A 12 5.34 11.56 6.50
N ALA A 13 6.64 11.78 6.63
CA ALA A 13 7.40 12.51 5.62
C ALA A 13 7.36 11.80 4.25
N MET A 14 7.52 10.47 4.26
CA MET A 14 7.45 9.68 3.02
C MET A 14 6.04 9.69 2.44
N LYS A 15 5.00 9.60 3.27
CA LYS A 15 3.61 9.68 2.79
C LYS A 15 3.35 11.01 2.10
N GLU A 16 3.85 12.11 2.64
CA GLU A 16 3.70 13.42 2.01
C GLU A 16 4.41 13.49 0.66
N ASP A 17 5.61 12.91 0.54
CA ASP A 17 6.32 12.84 -0.73
C ASP A 17 5.55 12.01 -1.77
N ILE A 18 5.02 10.86 -1.36
CA ILE A 18 4.22 9.98 -2.22
C ILE A 18 2.93 10.70 -2.66
N LYS A 19 2.29 11.42 -1.76
CA LYS A 19 1.10 12.21 -2.08
C LYS A 19 1.37 13.22 -3.19
N LYS A 20 2.46 13.96 -3.09
CA LYS A 20 2.88 14.91 -4.12
C LYS A 20 3.16 14.21 -5.45
N GLN A 21 3.84 13.07 -5.40
CA GLN A 21 4.13 12.26 -6.59
C GLN A 21 2.84 11.85 -7.29
N LEU A 22 1.89 11.30 -6.55
CA LEU A 22 0.61 10.82 -7.09
C LEU A 22 -0.22 11.95 -7.68
N GLU A 23 -0.31 13.07 -6.98
CA GLU A 23 -1.04 14.24 -7.46
C GLU A 23 -0.39 14.79 -8.74
N GLY A 24 0.93 14.81 -8.80
CA GLY A 24 1.68 15.23 -10.00
C GLY A 24 1.46 14.31 -11.20
N LEU A 25 1.16 13.03 -10.96
CA LEU A 25 0.85 12.05 -11.99
C LEU A 25 -0.65 12.04 -12.38
N GLY A 26 -1.46 12.86 -11.74
CA GLY A 26 -2.89 12.98 -12.05
C GLY A 26 -3.82 12.06 -11.28
N TYR A 27 -3.32 11.35 -10.28
CA TYR A 27 -4.16 10.52 -9.42
C TYR A 27 -4.87 11.36 -8.37
N GLU A 28 -6.10 10.97 -8.02
CA GLU A 28 -6.74 11.45 -6.81
C GLU A 28 -6.18 10.71 -5.60
N VAL A 29 -5.98 11.42 -4.50
CA VAL A 29 -5.45 10.85 -3.26
C VAL A 29 -6.47 10.99 -2.15
N LYS A 30 -6.77 9.87 -1.47
CA LYS A 30 -7.48 9.89 -0.19
C LYS A 30 -6.43 9.72 0.91
N ASP A 31 -6.11 10.81 1.58
CA ASP A 31 -5.16 10.81 2.69
C ASP A 31 -5.90 10.40 3.97
N CYS A 32 -5.63 9.17 4.42
CA CYS A 32 -6.25 8.59 5.62
C CYS A 32 -5.45 8.88 6.90
N GLY A 33 -4.39 9.69 6.82
CA GLY A 33 -3.56 10.07 7.97
C GLY A 33 -2.39 9.10 8.19
N THR A 34 -1.51 9.39 9.18
CA THR A 34 -1.64 10.52 10.10
C THR A 34 -1.23 11.85 9.42
N TYR A 35 -1.41 12.95 10.15
CA TYR A 35 -1.21 14.30 9.59
C TYR A 35 -0.11 15.09 10.29
N SER A 36 0.70 14.42 11.10
CA SER A 36 1.82 15.06 11.82
C SER A 36 2.87 14.03 12.19
N THR A 37 3.97 14.51 12.78
CA THR A 37 5.05 13.66 13.29
C THR A 37 4.87 13.26 14.75
N GLU A 38 3.76 13.63 15.37
CA GLU A 38 3.44 13.20 16.74
C GLU A 38 3.20 11.69 16.80
N SER A 39 3.71 11.05 17.85
CA SER A 39 3.57 9.61 18.05
C SER A 39 2.11 9.18 17.97
N CYS A 40 1.85 8.12 17.20
CA CYS A 40 0.51 7.57 17.01
C CYS A 40 0.61 6.08 16.71
N ASP A 41 -0.54 5.42 16.67
CA ASP A 41 -0.63 3.97 16.51
C ASP A 41 -0.90 3.62 15.04
N TYR A 42 0.08 2.98 14.40
CA TYR A 42 0.02 2.64 12.96
C TYR A 42 -1.22 1.81 12.54
N PRO A 43 -1.77 0.89 13.38
CA PRO A 43 -2.92 0.08 12.94
C PRO A 43 -4.15 0.90 12.61
N ILE A 44 -4.37 2.03 13.29
CA ILE A 44 -5.51 2.93 13.02
C ILE A 44 -5.47 3.42 11.57
N PHE A 45 -4.32 3.86 11.13
CA PHE A 45 -4.14 4.45 9.79
C PHE A 45 -4.00 3.38 8.71
N GLY A 46 -3.39 2.24 9.05
CA GLY A 46 -3.35 1.08 8.16
C GLY A 46 -4.74 0.54 7.88
N GLU A 47 -5.57 0.43 8.91
CA GLU A 47 -6.95 -0.01 8.77
C GLU A 47 -7.77 0.98 7.94
N ALA A 48 -7.63 2.27 8.21
CA ALA A 48 -8.39 3.29 7.48
C ALA A 48 -8.12 3.25 5.98
N ALA A 49 -6.85 3.14 5.58
CA ALA A 49 -6.48 3.02 4.17
C ALA A 49 -6.99 1.70 3.58
N ALA A 50 -6.86 0.60 4.30
CA ALA A 50 -7.32 -0.70 3.85
C ALA A 50 -8.83 -0.74 3.62
N ARG A 51 -9.61 -0.15 4.51
CA ARG A 51 -11.08 -0.10 4.34
C ARG A 51 -11.49 0.77 3.16
N ALA A 52 -10.75 1.83 2.87
CA ALA A 52 -11.02 2.65 1.68
C ALA A 52 -10.80 1.85 0.39
N VAL A 53 -9.82 0.94 0.38
CA VAL A 53 -9.60 0.04 -0.76
C VAL A 53 -10.64 -1.08 -0.79
N ALA A 54 -10.88 -1.74 0.34
CA ALA A 54 -11.82 -2.85 0.42
C ALA A 54 -13.25 -2.46 0.05
N SER A 55 -13.67 -1.23 0.35
CA SER A 55 -15.01 -0.72 0.01
C SER A 55 -15.15 -0.36 -1.47
N GLY A 56 -14.05 -0.30 -2.22
CA GLY A 56 -14.06 0.16 -3.61
C GLY A 56 -13.98 1.68 -3.78
N GLU A 57 -13.93 2.45 -2.68
CA GLU A 57 -13.75 3.90 -2.78
C GLU A 57 -12.43 4.25 -3.44
N CYS A 58 -11.37 3.51 -3.09
CA CYS A 58 -10.06 3.64 -3.70
C CYS A 58 -9.70 2.35 -4.43
N GLU A 59 -8.96 2.45 -5.53
CA GLU A 59 -8.57 1.29 -6.32
C GLU A 59 -7.35 0.58 -5.72
N TYR A 60 -6.40 1.35 -5.21
CA TYR A 60 -5.19 0.85 -4.56
C TYR A 60 -4.90 1.65 -3.31
N GLY A 61 -4.05 1.11 -2.45
CA GLY A 61 -3.59 1.80 -1.26
C GLY A 61 -2.09 1.63 -1.05
N ILE A 62 -1.48 2.64 -0.44
CA ILE A 62 -0.08 2.62 -0.05
C ILE A 62 -0.01 3.05 1.40
N VAL A 63 0.66 2.24 2.22
CA VAL A 63 0.80 2.50 3.65
C VAL A 63 2.28 2.52 4.03
N VAL A 64 2.63 3.38 4.97
CA VAL A 64 4.01 3.63 5.36
C VAL A 64 4.14 3.70 6.88
N CYS A 65 5.06 2.93 7.45
CA CYS A 65 5.50 3.13 8.82
C CYS A 65 7.03 3.00 8.84
N THR A 66 7.67 3.01 9.99
CA THR A 66 9.13 2.94 10.06
C THR A 66 9.67 1.68 9.39
N THR A 67 9.07 0.52 9.65
CA THR A 67 9.53 -0.76 9.06
C THR A 67 8.68 -1.21 7.87
N GLY A 68 7.45 -0.73 7.74
CA GLY A 68 6.47 -1.24 6.80
C GLY A 68 5.83 -2.55 7.23
N ILE A 69 6.38 -3.20 8.27
CA ILE A 69 5.93 -4.54 8.70
C ILE A 69 4.59 -4.46 9.44
N GLY A 70 4.54 -3.70 10.52
CA GLY A 70 3.34 -3.61 11.34
C GLY A 70 2.13 -3.10 10.58
N ILE A 71 2.32 -2.06 9.77
CA ILE A 71 1.21 -1.49 9.02
C ILE A 71 0.73 -2.42 7.90
N SER A 72 1.61 -3.25 7.34
CA SER A 72 1.20 -4.27 6.36
C SER A 72 0.34 -5.36 7.01
N ILE A 73 0.71 -5.78 8.22
CA ILE A 73 -0.07 -6.77 8.97
C ILE A 73 -1.45 -6.21 9.28
N ALA A 74 -1.51 -4.97 9.76
CA ALA A 74 -2.78 -4.30 10.07
C ALA A 74 -3.68 -4.22 8.84
N ALA A 75 -3.15 -3.79 7.69
CA ALA A 75 -3.91 -3.71 6.45
C ALA A 75 -4.46 -5.08 6.04
N ASN A 76 -3.65 -6.13 6.15
CA ASN A 76 -4.05 -7.48 5.77
C ASN A 76 -5.09 -8.10 6.70
N LYS A 77 -5.38 -7.51 7.86
CA LYS A 77 -6.48 -7.94 8.71
C LYS A 77 -7.86 -7.55 8.17
N VAL A 78 -7.89 -6.64 7.21
CA VAL A 78 -9.14 -6.21 6.57
C VAL A 78 -9.44 -7.16 5.41
N ASN A 79 -10.63 -7.77 5.42
CA ASN A 79 -11.07 -8.68 4.36
C ASN A 79 -11.05 -7.98 2.99
N GLY A 80 -10.55 -8.67 1.98
CA GLY A 80 -10.42 -8.14 0.63
C GLY A 80 -9.09 -7.47 0.35
N ILE A 81 -8.20 -7.38 1.34
CA ILE A 81 -6.90 -6.72 1.19
C ILE A 81 -5.78 -7.75 1.03
N ARG A 82 -4.96 -7.52 0.02
CA ARG A 82 -3.68 -8.20 -0.18
C ARG A 82 -2.61 -7.10 -0.21
N CYS A 83 -2.06 -6.81 0.96
CA CYS A 83 -1.03 -5.79 1.13
C CYS A 83 0.35 -6.44 1.12
N ALA A 84 1.18 -6.06 0.16
CA ALA A 84 2.53 -6.58 0.04
C ALA A 84 3.51 -5.61 0.70
N HIS A 85 4.31 -6.13 1.63
CA HIS A 85 5.44 -5.38 2.19
C HIS A 85 6.61 -5.48 1.22
N CYS A 86 6.95 -4.38 0.56
CA CYS A 86 7.98 -4.34 -0.47
C CYS A 86 9.16 -3.49 -0.03
N ALA A 87 10.37 -3.95 -0.38
CA ALA A 87 11.61 -3.25 -0.08
C ALA A 87 12.33 -2.76 -1.34
N ASP A 88 11.88 -3.16 -2.53
CA ASP A 88 12.45 -2.72 -3.79
C ASP A 88 11.41 -2.72 -4.93
N ALA A 89 11.83 -2.24 -6.09
CA ALA A 89 10.94 -2.12 -7.25
C ALA A 89 10.56 -3.48 -7.84
N LEU A 90 11.43 -4.48 -7.73
CA LEU A 90 11.13 -5.82 -8.22
C LEU A 90 10.02 -6.46 -7.39
N GLU A 91 10.06 -6.32 -6.07
CA GLU A 91 8.98 -6.81 -5.21
C GLU A 91 7.66 -6.09 -5.51
N ALA A 92 7.70 -4.78 -5.76
CA ALA A 92 6.53 -4.01 -6.15
C ALA A 92 5.92 -4.52 -7.46
N GLN A 93 6.76 -4.91 -8.40
CA GLN A 93 6.32 -5.50 -9.67
C GLN A 93 5.71 -6.87 -9.46
N LEU A 94 6.42 -7.76 -8.79
CA LEU A 94 6.00 -9.16 -8.63
C LEU A 94 4.74 -9.31 -7.79
N CYS A 95 4.56 -8.48 -6.77
CA CYS A 95 3.34 -8.54 -5.96
C CYS A 95 2.09 -8.20 -6.77
N ARG A 96 2.24 -7.36 -7.79
CA ARG A 96 1.15 -7.08 -8.74
C ARG A 96 0.97 -8.24 -9.71
N GLN A 97 2.04 -8.65 -10.37
CA GLN A 97 1.97 -9.69 -11.41
C GLN A 97 1.47 -11.03 -10.86
N HIS A 98 1.92 -11.44 -9.69
CA HIS A 98 1.65 -12.76 -9.13
C HIS A 98 0.53 -12.78 -8.10
N ASN A 99 0.43 -11.76 -7.25
CA ASN A 99 -0.46 -11.79 -6.09
C ASN A 99 -1.67 -10.87 -6.24
N ASN A 100 -1.73 -10.10 -7.31
CA ASN A 100 -2.76 -9.07 -7.49
C ASN A 100 -2.91 -8.22 -6.22
N ALA A 101 -1.78 -7.85 -5.63
CA ALA A 101 -1.78 -7.04 -4.41
C ALA A 101 -2.48 -5.71 -4.70
N ASN A 102 -3.45 -5.35 -3.86
CA ASN A 102 -4.17 -4.09 -3.98
C ASN A 102 -3.67 -3.02 -3.03
N MET A 103 -2.71 -3.37 -2.17
CA MET A 103 -2.01 -2.42 -1.32
C MET A 103 -0.53 -2.78 -1.26
N MET A 104 0.29 -1.76 -1.00
CA MET A 104 1.73 -1.92 -0.79
C MET A 104 2.12 -1.18 0.49
N ALA A 105 2.97 -1.82 1.29
CA ALA A 105 3.54 -1.22 2.50
C ALA A 105 5.02 -0.96 2.31
N ILE A 106 5.49 0.20 2.76
CA ILE A 106 6.88 0.62 2.64
C ILE A 106 7.41 0.99 4.04
N GLY A 107 8.65 0.60 4.33
CA GLY A 107 9.34 0.98 5.54
C GLY A 107 10.20 2.22 5.33
N ALA A 108 9.77 3.37 5.86
CA ALA A 108 10.47 4.64 5.67
C ALA A 108 11.87 4.64 6.27
N GLY A 109 12.10 3.81 7.30
CA GLY A 109 13.42 3.68 7.93
C GLY A 109 14.42 2.86 7.13
N PHE A 110 13.96 2.12 6.11
CA PHE A 110 14.80 1.22 5.32
C PHE A 110 14.81 1.56 3.83
N THR A 111 13.90 2.39 3.36
CA THR A 111 13.73 2.71 1.94
C THR A 111 13.90 4.21 1.74
N GLY A 112 14.82 4.60 0.88
CA GLY A 112 15.04 6.02 0.57
C GLY A 112 13.94 6.59 -0.35
N PRO A 113 13.83 7.91 -0.44
CA PRO A 113 12.75 8.57 -1.20
C PRO A 113 12.73 8.22 -2.68
N LYS A 114 13.90 8.10 -3.33
CA LYS A 114 13.97 7.76 -4.76
C LYS A 114 13.48 6.36 -5.03
N LEU A 115 13.89 5.42 -4.20
CA LEU A 115 13.46 4.02 -4.34
C LEU A 115 11.96 3.91 -4.07
N ALA A 116 11.46 4.59 -3.04
CA ALA A 116 10.04 4.61 -2.74
C ALA A 116 9.22 5.13 -3.92
N ALA A 117 9.68 6.22 -4.56
CA ALA A 117 9.01 6.77 -5.74
C ALA A 117 8.97 5.77 -6.89
N ALA A 118 10.08 5.06 -7.14
CA ALA A 118 10.14 4.02 -8.17
C ALA A 118 9.22 2.85 -7.86
N MET A 119 9.14 2.44 -6.59
CA MET A 119 8.24 1.38 -6.15
C MET A 119 6.78 1.73 -6.37
N VAL A 120 6.39 2.95 -6.02
CA VAL A 120 5.03 3.44 -6.20
C VAL A 120 4.64 3.44 -7.68
N GLU A 121 5.50 3.97 -8.53
CA GLU A 121 5.25 4.01 -9.97
C GLU A 121 5.13 2.60 -10.56
N THR A 122 6.05 1.70 -10.19
CA THR A 122 6.02 0.30 -10.63
C THR A 122 4.75 -0.40 -10.18
N PHE A 123 4.38 -0.23 -8.90
CA PHE A 123 3.17 -0.85 -8.36
C PHE A 123 1.92 -0.42 -9.13
N LEU A 124 1.78 0.86 -9.39
CA LEU A 124 0.58 1.41 -10.05
C LEU A 124 0.52 1.15 -11.56
N SER A 125 1.66 0.85 -12.19
CA SER A 125 1.74 0.61 -13.63
C SER A 125 1.82 -0.86 -14.03
N THR A 126 1.82 -1.78 -13.06
CA THR A 126 1.97 -3.21 -13.33
C THR A 126 0.64 -3.93 -13.23
N ALA A 127 0.25 -4.65 -14.29
CA ALA A 127 -0.98 -5.42 -14.32
C ALA A 127 -0.80 -6.81 -13.70
N PHE A 128 -1.91 -7.38 -13.22
CA PHE A 128 -1.96 -8.77 -12.77
C PHE A 128 -1.87 -9.69 -13.99
N GLU A 129 -1.01 -10.71 -13.92
CA GLU A 129 -0.83 -11.65 -15.03
C GLU A 129 -1.99 -12.65 -15.19
N GLY A 130 -2.71 -12.93 -14.13
CA GLY A 130 -3.79 -13.92 -14.16
C GLY A 130 -3.25 -15.36 -14.31
N GLY A 131 -3.90 -16.16 -15.16
CA GLY A 131 -3.48 -17.54 -15.41
C GLY A 131 -3.44 -18.36 -14.11
N ARG A 132 -2.35 -19.10 -13.91
CA ARG A 132 -2.16 -19.93 -12.70
C ARG A 132 -2.17 -19.11 -11.40
N HIS A 133 -1.80 -17.84 -11.48
CA HIS A 133 -1.80 -16.96 -10.32
C HIS A 133 -3.22 -16.64 -9.84
N ALA A 134 -4.19 -16.55 -10.75
CA ALA A 134 -5.59 -16.27 -10.39
C ALA A 134 -6.16 -17.34 -9.46
N ARG A 135 -5.86 -18.61 -9.71
CA ARG A 135 -6.29 -19.72 -8.84
C ARG A 135 -5.68 -19.59 -7.44
N ARG A 136 -4.41 -19.25 -7.36
CA ARG A 136 -3.72 -19.09 -6.07
C ARG A 136 -4.24 -17.89 -5.29
N VAL A 137 -4.52 -16.79 -5.96
CA VAL A 137 -5.14 -15.60 -5.33
C VAL A 137 -6.53 -15.95 -4.80
N ALA A 138 -7.34 -16.68 -5.58
CA ALA A 138 -8.66 -17.11 -5.14
C ALA A 138 -8.59 -18.00 -3.90
N LEU A 139 -7.62 -18.92 -3.83
CA LEU A 139 -7.40 -19.76 -2.65
C LEU A 139 -7.02 -18.94 -1.42
N MET A 140 -6.21 -17.92 -1.63
CA MET A 140 -5.78 -17.01 -0.57
C MET A 140 -6.98 -16.21 -0.03
N ASP A 141 -7.79 -15.67 -0.93
CA ASP A 141 -8.98 -14.90 -0.56
C ASP A 141 -10.02 -15.77 0.16
N ALA A 142 -10.12 -17.05 -0.17
CA ALA A 142 -11.04 -17.99 0.47
C ALA A 142 -10.72 -18.23 1.96
N ILE A 143 -9.49 -17.94 2.41
CA ILE A 143 -9.09 -18.08 3.81
C ILE A 143 -9.89 -17.12 4.71
N GLU A 144 -10.33 -16.01 4.17
CA GLU A 144 -11.10 -15.02 4.93
C GLU A 144 -12.50 -15.53 5.35
N GLY A 145 -12.96 -16.53 4.71
CA GLY A 145 -14.28 -17.12 5.00
C GLY A 145 -15.42 -16.56 4.16
#